data_cbd3c581f7feaf93d9b686d03d5760c0
#
_entry.id   cbd3c581f7feaf93d9b686d03d5760c0
#
_cell.length_a   1.000
_cell.length_b   1.000
_cell.length_c   1.000
_cell.angle_alpha   90.00
_cell.angle_beta   90.00
_cell.angle_gamma   90.00
#
_symmetry.space_group_name_H-M   'P 1'
#
loop_
_entity.id
_entity.type
_entity.pdbx_description
1 polymer ?
#
loop_
_entity_poly.entity_id
_entity_poly.type
_entity_poly.pdbx_seq_one_letter_code
_entity_poly.pdbx_strand_id
1 'polypeptide(L)'
;MFQLRPYQQEASDAAVDFFNSKSEVNAIEVLPTGSGKSLVIADIANRLDGHTLVFQPSKEILEQNFAKLCSYGVMDCSIYSASFNSKKISRITFATIGSVIHHKEQFHHFNNVIIDECHLVNAKGGMYEEFIRETKCKVLGLTATPYRLSTSSWGAMLKFITRTRPRIFGKVIYQVQIQQLLQMGFLSELDYFYCPPKGYNEANLRDNSTGADYTDRSVVQEFQRIDFYSWLVSIVRRLLTPKDGKKRNGILVFTRFLKEAERVANDIPNCAMVSGDTKKAERERILNAFKTGEIQVVVNVGVLTTGFDYPELDTIVMARPTKSLSLWYQIVGRAIRPSPYKQKGWIVDLCGNLNRFGKVQDLELVEPKPNMWQVVSNGRPLTNVNF
;
A
#
# COMPACT_ATOMS: atom_id res chain seq x y z
N MET A 1 21.55 -10.36 13.00
CA MET A 1 20.67 -11.03 12.02
C MET A 1 19.25 -10.85 12.49
N PHE A 2 18.32 -10.35 11.65
CA PHE A 2 16.91 -10.24 12.04
C PHE A 2 16.31 -11.64 12.16
N GLN A 3 15.60 -11.89 13.24
CA GLN A 3 14.85 -13.12 13.40
C GLN A 3 13.46 -12.91 12.82
N LEU A 4 13.02 -13.78 11.91
CA LEU A 4 11.67 -13.75 11.39
C LEU A 4 10.67 -14.10 12.49
N ARG A 5 9.51 -13.44 12.45
CA ARG A 5 8.36 -13.83 13.27
C ARG A 5 7.75 -15.13 12.73
N PRO A 6 7.02 -15.92 13.53
CA PRO A 6 6.49 -17.20 13.07
C PRO A 6 5.77 -17.14 11.73
N TYR A 7 4.82 -16.24 11.55
CA TYR A 7 4.09 -16.07 10.30
C TYR A 7 4.96 -15.61 9.11
N GLN A 8 6.07 -14.89 9.36
CA GLN A 8 7.03 -14.50 8.33
C GLN A 8 7.85 -15.71 7.88
N GLN A 9 8.21 -16.59 8.84
CA GLN A 9 8.88 -17.84 8.56
C GLN A 9 7.99 -18.76 7.74
N GLU A 10 6.71 -18.93 8.13
CA GLU A 10 5.72 -19.72 7.40
C GLU A 10 5.53 -19.21 5.96
N ALA A 11 5.45 -17.88 5.78
CA ALA A 11 5.37 -17.28 4.45
C ALA A 11 6.62 -17.59 3.62
N SER A 12 7.82 -17.39 4.19
CA SER A 12 9.05 -17.70 3.50
C SER A 12 9.17 -19.18 3.14
N ASP A 13 8.77 -20.09 4.03
CA ASP A 13 8.78 -21.54 3.78
C ASP A 13 7.81 -21.89 2.64
N ALA A 14 6.59 -21.38 2.66
CA ALA A 14 5.61 -21.59 1.59
C ALA A 14 6.12 -21.08 0.23
N ALA A 15 6.83 -19.95 0.21
CA ALA A 15 7.44 -19.42 -1.00
C ALA A 15 8.56 -20.31 -1.54
N VAL A 16 9.47 -20.78 -0.66
CA VAL A 16 10.57 -21.68 -1.04
C VAL A 16 10.01 -23.00 -1.57
N ASP A 17 9.03 -23.58 -0.89
CA ASP A 17 8.34 -24.79 -1.35
C ASP A 17 7.65 -24.58 -2.70
N PHE A 18 7.03 -23.42 -2.90
CA PHE A 18 6.45 -23.06 -4.19
C PHE A 18 7.50 -23.03 -5.28
N PHE A 19 8.62 -22.33 -5.10
CA PHE A 19 9.67 -22.27 -6.14
C PHE A 19 10.29 -23.64 -6.43
N ASN A 20 10.43 -24.49 -5.43
CA ASN A 20 10.96 -25.86 -5.58
C ASN A 20 9.95 -26.87 -6.15
N SER A 21 8.65 -26.51 -6.15
CA SER A 21 7.59 -27.39 -6.68
C SER A 21 7.59 -27.47 -8.21
N LYS A 22 6.91 -28.46 -8.78
CA LYS A 22 6.66 -28.58 -10.22
C LYS A 22 5.50 -27.72 -10.73
N SER A 23 4.98 -26.79 -9.91
CA SER A 23 3.85 -25.95 -10.28
C SER A 23 4.22 -24.98 -11.41
N GLU A 24 3.48 -25.00 -12.50
CA GLU A 24 3.57 -24.03 -13.61
C GLU A 24 2.68 -22.80 -13.37
N VAL A 25 1.84 -22.82 -12.33
CA VAL A 25 0.90 -21.74 -12.02
C VAL A 25 1.55 -20.76 -11.06
N ASN A 26 1.68 -19.51 -11.48
CA ASN A 26 2.18 -18.42 -10.64
C ASN A 26 1.28 -18.22 -9.41
N ALA A 27 1.89 -17.83 -8.31
CA ALA A 27 1.25 -17.75 -7.02
C ALA A 27 1.35 -16.35 -6.38
N ILE A 28 0.54 -16.14 -5.36
CA ILE A 28 0.65 -14.94 -4.51
C ILE A 28 0.70 -15.32 -3.04
N GLU A 29 1.33 -14.43 -2.28
CA GLU A 29 1.19 -14.35 -0.83
C GLU A 29 0.48 -13.06 -0.44
N VAL A 30 -0.43 -13.16 0.52
CA VAL A 30 -1.16 -12.01 1.02
C VAL A 30 -0.71 -11.69 2.43
N LEU A 31 0.08 -10.63 2.53
CA LEU A 31 0.68 -10.16 3.76
C LEU A 31 0.24 -8.72 4.04
N PRO A 32 -0.40 -8.41 5.17
CA PRO A 32 -0.89 -7.08 5.50
C PRO A 32 0.18 -6.00 5.47
N THR A 33 -0.23 -4.75 5.30
CA THR A 33 0.66 -3.60 5.52
C THR A 33 1.14 -3.61 6.97
N GLY A 34 2.44 -3.39 7.18
CA GLY A 34 3.04 -3.46 8.52
C GLY A 34 3.48 -4.86 8.95
N SER A 35 3.18 -5.92 8.19
CA SER A 35 3.61 -7.30 8.48
C SER A 35 5.10 -7.58 8.26
N GLY A 36 5.85 -6.64 7.66
CA GLY A 36 7.27 -6.82 7.37
C GLY A 36 7.56 -7.62 6.10
N LYS A 37 6.75 -7.44 5.05
CA LYS A 37 6.97 -8.04 3.71
C LYS A 37 8.42 -7.96 3.22
N SER A 38 9.10 -6.84 3.50
CA SER A 38 10.51 -6.64 3.11
C SER A 38 11.46 -7.69 3.69
N LEU A 39 11.20 -8.15 4.93
CA LEU A 39 11.99 -9.22 5.57
C LEU A 39 11.70 -10.56 4.91
N VAL A 40 10.43 -10.84 4.63
CA VAL A 40 10.00 -12.07 3.95
C VAL A 40 10.63 -12.15 2.56
N ILE A 41 10.56 -11.07 1.76
CA ILE A 41 11.21 -10.99 0.44
C ILE A 41 12.72 -11.23 0.52
N ALA A 42 13.40 -10.62 1.50
CA ALA A 42 14.83 -10.78 1.68
C ALA A 42 15.21 -12.22 2.05
N ASP A 43 14.44 -12.85 2.95
CA ASP A 43 14.67 -14.23 3.36
C ASP A 43 14.41 -15.22 2.21
N ILE A 44 13.29 -15.07 1.50
CA ILE A 44 12.99 -15.89 0.31
C ILE A 44 14.12 -15.78 -0.71
N ALA A 45 14.49 -14.55 -1.10
CA ALA A 45 15.53 -14.33 -2.11
C ALA A 45 16.90 -14.91 -1.70
N ASN A 46 17.22 -14.86 -0.40
CA ASN A 46 18.47 -15.44 0.12
C ASN A 46 18.45 -16.97 0.10
N ARG A 47 17.32 -17.61 0.39
CA ARG A 47 17.17 -19.08 0.51
C ARG A 47 17.01 -19.80 -0.83
N LEU A 48 16.59 -19.07 -1.88
CA LEU A 48 16.40 -19.67 -3.20
C LEU A 48 17.72 -19.95 -3.89
N ASP A 49 17.81 -21.12 -4.51
CA ASP A 49 18.89 -21.47 -5.42
C ASP A 49 18.72 -20.76 -6.77
N GLY A 50 19.86 -20.55 -7.46
CA GLY A 50 19.88 -19.92 -8.78
C GLY A 50 19.67 -18.40 -8.73
N HIS A 51 19.29 -17.83 -9.86
CA HIS A 51 19.11 -16.37 -10.01
C HIS A 51 17.70 -15.94 -9.63
N THR A 52 17.60 -14.94 -8.76
CA THR A 52 16.33 -14.39 -8.28
C THR A 52 16.21 -12.91 -8.64
N LEU A 53 15.17 -12.58 -9.42
CA LEU A 53 14.82 -11.20 -9.77
C LEU A 53 13.70 -10.70 -8.89
N VAL A 54 13.93 -9.58 -8.18
CA VAL A 54 12.96 -8.99 -7.26
C VAL A 54 12.50 -7.65 -7.80
N PHE A 55 11.27 -7.60 -8.32
CA PHE A 55 10.66 -6.37 -8.79
C PHE A 55 10.07 -5.54 -7.65
N GLN A 56 10.40 -4.27 -7.66
CA GLN A 56 9.93 -3.27 -6.70
C GLN A 56 9.13 -2.17 -7.40
N PRO A 57 8.05 -1.66 -6.79
CA PRO A 57 7.13 -0.74 -7.46
C PRO A 57 7.69 0.69 -7.60
N SER A 58 8.62 1.11 -6.74
CA SER A 58 9.22 2.45 -6.78
C SER A 58 10.68 2.43 -6.36
N LYS A 59 11.37 3.54 -6.65
CA LYS A 59 12.77 3.75 -6.24
C LYS A 59 12.94 3.67 -4.72
N GLU A 60 12.08 4.31 -3.97
CA GLU A 60 12.15 4.40 -2.51
C GLU A 60 11.98 3.02 -1.87
N ILE A 61 11.01 2.24 -2.35
CA ILE A 61 10.77 0.88 -1.84
C ILE A 61 11.93 -0.05 -2.23
N LEU A 62 12.47 0.12 -3.46
CA LEU A 62 13.62 -0.65 -3.92
C LEU A 62 14.83 -0.39 -3.00
N GLU A 63 15.13 0.87 -2.72
CA GLU A 63 16.26 1.26 -1.85
C GLU A 63 16.12 0.65 -0.44
N GLN A 64 14.91 0.77 0.15
CA GLN A 64 14.64 0.23 1.48
C GLN A 64 14.75 -1.29 1.54
N ASN A 65 14.16 -1.99 0.57
CA ASN A 65 14.13 -3.45 0.55
C ASN A 65 15.51 -4.03 0.20
N PHE A 66 16.27 -3.38 -0.69
CA PHE A 66 17.64 -3.76 -0.99
C PHE A 66 18.57 -3.57 0.22
N ALA A 67 18.48 -2.42 0.90
CA ALA A 67 19.25 -2.19 2.13
C ALA A 67 18.90 -3.24 3.22
N LYS A 68 17.64 -3.67 3.27
CA LYS A 68 17.21 -4.74 4.17
C LYS A 68 17.88 -6.07 3.82
N LEU A 69 17.94 -6.47 2.55
CA LEU A 69 18.64 -7.67 2.10
C LEU A 69 20.13 -7.60 2.48
N CYS A 70 20.80 -6.48 2.18
CA CYS A 70 22.22 -6.31 2.55
C CYS A 70 22.46 -6.44 4.05
N SER A 71 21.52 -6.01 4.90
CA SER A 71 21.62 -6.14 6.36
C SER A 71 21.58 -7.58 6.87
N TYR A 72 21.22 -8.55 6.03
CA TYR A 72 21.35 -10.00 6.31
C TYR A 72 22.74 -10.56 5.96
N GLY A 73 23.67 -9.72 5.49
CA GLY A 73 25.01 -10.14 5.07
C GLY A 73 25.05 -10.77 3.68
N VAL A 74 23.99 -10.60 2.88
CA VAL A 74 23.96 -11.10 1.50
C VAL A 74 24.82 -10.20 0.61
N MET A 75 25.90 -10.75 0.05
CA MET A 75 26.89 -9.98 -0.74
C MET A 75 26.64 -10.11 -2.26
N ASP A 76 26.11 -11.25 -2.72
CA ASP A 76 25.85 -11.48 -4.15
C ASP A 76 24.48 -10.93 -4.55
N CYS A 77 24.34 -9.61 -4.41
CA CYS A 77 23.13 -8.88 -4.74
C CYS A 77 23.45 -7.54 -5.40
N SER A 78 22.54 -7.06 -6.25
CA SER A 78 22.71 -5.80 -6.99
C SER A 78 21.37 -5.11 -7.27
N ILE A 79 21.47 -3.84 -7.72
CA ILE A 79 20.35 -3.06 -8.21
C ILE A 79 20.47 -2.91 -9.72
N TYR A 80 19.36 -3.18 -10.43
CA TYR A 80 19.18 -2.88 -11.84
C TYR A 80 18.05 -1.87 -12.02
N SER A 81 18.40 -0.58 -12.02
CA SER A 81 17.40 0.49 -12.11
C SER A 81 18.01 1.78 -12.64
N ALA A 82 17.36 2.37 -13.64
CA ALA A 82 17.76 3.66 -14.21
C ALA A 82 17.77 4.78 -13.16
N SER A 83 16.84 4.76 -12.21
CA SER A 83 16.77 5.76 -11.13
C SER A 83 17.95 5.72 -10.15
N PHE A 84 18.73 4.63 -10.15
CA PHE A 84 19.99 4.49 -9.40
C PHE A 84 21.22 4.57 -10.28
N ASN A 85 21.04 4.83 -11.59
CA ASN A 85 22.12 4.77 -12.56
C ASN A 85 22.93 3.45 -12.47
N SER A 86 22.24 2.33 -12.20
CA SER A 86 22.86 1.02 -12.03
C SER A 86 22.22 0.00 -12.98
N LYS A 87 23.09 -0.74 -13.68
CA LYS A 87 22.74 -1.87 -14.56
C LYS A 87 23.49 -3.16 -14.15
N LYS A 88 23.76 -3.30 -12.83
CA LYS A 88 24.45 -4.50 -12.32
C LYS A 88 23.47 -5.65 -12.18
N ILE A 89 23.89 -6.83 -12.62
CA ILE A 89 23.16 -8.10 -12.45
C ILE A 89 24.01 -9.01 -11.57
N SER A 90 23.41 -9.57 -10.53
CA SER A 90 23.97 -10.54 -9.60
C SER A 90 23.00 -11.69 -9.40
N ARG A 91 23.36 -12.70 -8.62
CA ARG A 91 22.48 -13.81 -8.25
C ARG A 91 21.12 -13.32 -7.74
N ILE A 92 21.11 -12.30 -6.87
CA ILE A 92 19.89 -11.63 -6.45
C ILE A 92 19.90 -10.20 -7.02
N THR A 93 18.95 -9.90 -7.90
CA THR A 93 18.86 -8.59 -8.54
C THR A 93 17.54 -7.91 -8.20
N PHE A 94 17.63 -6.76 -7.53
CA PHE A 94 16.48 -5.89 -7.28
C PHE A 94 16.31 -4.91 -8.42
N ALA A 95 15.11 -4.83 -8.98
CA ALA A 95 14.89 -4.02 -10.18
C ALA A 95 13.53 -3.32 -10.18
N THR A 96 13.39 -2.31 -11.04
CA THR A 96 12.10 -1.76 -11.45
C THR A 96 11.74 -2.30 -12.83
N ILE A 97 10.48 -2.64 -13.05
CA ILE A 97 10.05 -3.23 -14.33
C ILE A 97 10.37 -2.34 -15.53
N GLY A 98 10.21 -1.01 -15.39
CA GLY A 98 10.54 -0.06 -16.44
C GLY A 98 12.03 -0.05 -16.86
N SER A 99 12.93 -0.49 -15.98
CA SER A 99 14.36 -0.61 -16.31
C SER A 99 14.70 -1.93 -16.99
N VAL A 100 13.96 -3.00 -16.66
CA VAL A 100 14.21 -4.35 -17.16
C VAL A 100 13.57 -4.60 -18.53
N ILE A 101 12.36 -4.07 -18.77
CA ILE A 101 11.55 -4.42 -19.93
C ILE A 101 12.25 -4.18 -21.28
N HIS A 102 13.09 -3.13 -21.36
CA HIS A 102 13.85 -2.79 -22.58
C HIS A 102 15.13 -3.61 -22.76
N HIS A 103 15.46 -4.48 -21.80
CA HIS A 103 16.66 -5.33 -21.79
C HIS A 103 16.34 -6.72 -21.26
N LYS A 104 15.11 -7.20 -21.47
CA LYS A 104 14.55 -8.44 -20.91
C LYS A 104 15.36 -9.68 -21.30
N GLU A 105 16.04 -9.64 -22.44
CA GLU A 105 16.92 -10.71 -22.92
C GLU A 105 18.07 -11.01 -21.94
N GLN A 106 18.51 -10.05 -21.16
CA GLN A 106 19.55 -10.22 -20.14
C GLN A 106 19.07 -11.01 -18.92
N PHE A 107 17.75 -11.19 -18.78
CA PHE A 107 17.11 -11.81 -17.62
C PHE A 107 16.53 -13.22 -17.89
N HIS A 108 16.74 -13.81 -19.07
CA HIS A 108 16.21 -15.12 -19.40
C HIS A 108 16.79 -16.26 -18.53
N HIS A 109 17.92 -16.03 -17.87
CA HIS A 109 18.54 -16.98 -16.97
C HIS A 109 18.00 -16.90 -15.53
N PHE A 110 17.10 -15.94 -15.24
CA PHE A 110 16.45 -15.84 -13.93
C PHE A 110 15.27 -16.81 -13.87
N ASN A 111 15.40 -17.81 -13.00
CA ASN A 111 14.36 -18.82 -12.82
C ASN A 111 13.27 -18.36 -11.84
N ASN A 112 13.66 -17.56 -10.86
CA ASN A 112 12.81 -17.11 -9.76
C ASN A 112 12.51 -15.63 -9.91
N VAL A 113 11.23 -15.26 -9.94
CA VAL A 113 10.80 -13.86 -9.98
C VAL A 113 9.87 -13.58 -8.82
N ILE A 114 10.20 -12.58 -8.04
CA ILE A 114 9.39 -12.06 -6.94
C ILE A 114 8.88 -10.68 -7.35
N ILE A 115 7.58 -10.42 -7.21
CA ILE A 115 6.96 -9.12 -7.50
C ILE A 115 6.34 -8.56 -6.22
N ASP A 116 6.94 -7.52 -5.66
CA ASP A 116 6.34 -6.77 -4.56
C ASP A 116 5.21 -5.89 -5.08
N GLU A 117 4.16 -5.73 -4.28
CA GLU A 117 2.90 -5.07 -4.63
C GLU A 117 2.31 -5.59 -5.96
N CYS A 118 2.23 -6.91 -6.10
CA CYS A 118 1.82 -7.60 -7.32
C CYS A 118 0.39 -7.25 -7.79
N HIS A 119 -0.41 -6.57 -6.98
CA HIS A 119 -1.69 -6.01 -7.40
C HIS A 119 -1.54 -4.94 -8.50
N LEU A 120 -0.33 -4.40 -8.69
CA LEU A 120 -0.02 -3.47 -9.79
C LEU A 120 0.13 -4.18 -11.15
N VAL A 121 0.30 -5.50 -11.17
CA VAL A 121 0.42 -6.28 -12.40
C VAL A 121 -0.90 -6.25 -13.18
N ASN A 122 -0.87 -5.69 -14.40
CA ASN A 122 -2.03 -5.68 -15.28
C ASN A 122 -2.05 -6.94 -16.17
N ALA A 123 -3.03 -7.80 -15.94
CA ALA A 123 -3.14 -9.05 -16.68
C ALA A 123 -3.55 -8.89 -18.17
N LYS A 124 -4.12 -7.73 -18.53
CA LYS A 124 -4.58 -7.44 -19.90
C LYS A 124 -3.52 -6.79 -20.79
N GLY A 125 -2.28 -6.68 -20.28
CA GLY A 125 -1.14 -6.07 -20.97
C GLY A 125 -0.33 -5.18 -20.05
N GLY A 126 0.84 -4.76 -20.53
CA GLY A 126 1.78 -3.93 -19.80
C GLY A 126 3.10 -4.66 -19.51
N MET A 127 4.06 -3.91 -19.00
CA MET A 127 5.46 -4.36 -18.87
C MET A 127 5.63 -5.66 -18.09
N TYR A 128 4.87 -5.87 -17.01
CA TYR A 128 4.95 -7.10 -16.22
C TYR A 128 4.40 -8.31 -17.00
N GLU A 129 3.23 -8.16 -17.63
CA GLU A 129 2.64 -9.24 -18.43
C GLU A 129 3.55 -9.64 -19.59
N GLU A 130 4.09 -8.66 -20.30
CA GLU A 130 5.04 -8.86 -21.39
C GLU A 130 6.29 -9.62 -20.91
N PHE A 131 6.90 -9.17 -19.81
CA PHE A 131 8.08 -9.81 -19.24
C PHE A 131 7.80 -11.27 -18.85
N ILE A 132 6.72 -11.54 -18.11
CA ILE A 132 6.36 -12.88 -17.63
C ILE A 132 6.10 -13.83 -18.82
N ARG A 133 5.39 -13.36 -19.84
CA ARG A 133 5.07 -14.16 -21.02
C ARG A 133 6.31 -14.57 -21.80
N GLU A 134 7.29 -13.67 -21.95
CA GLU A 134 8.48 -13.92 -22.74
C GLU A 134 9.55 -14.72 -22.00
N THR A 135 9.76 -14.46 -20.73
CA THR A 135 10.79 -15.15 -19.93
C THR A 135 10.33 -16.52 -19.46
N LYS A 136 9.02 -16.77 -19.39
CA LYS A 136 8.42 -18.01 -18.87
C LYS A 136 8.95 -18.39 -17.47
N CYS A 137 9.37 -17.41 -16.69
CA CYS A 137 9.87 -17.58 -15.34
C CYS A 137 8.74 -17.97 -14.38
N LYS A 138 9.11 -18.57 -13.25
CA LYS A 138 8.19 -18.83 -12.14
C LYS A 138 8.03 -17.57 -11.29
N VAL A 139 6.80 -17.14 -11.07
CA VAL A 139 6.51 -15.85 -10.43
C VAL A 139 5.76 -16.03 -9.12
N LEU A 140 6.28 -15.42 -8.07
CA LEU A 140 5.61 -15.20 -6.80
C LEU A 140 5.30 -13.71 -6.64
N GLY A 141 4.04 -13.36 -6.43
CA GLY A 141 3.63 -12.00 -6.08
C GLY A 141 3.38 -11.86 -4.59
N LEU A 142 3.85 -10.77 -3.99
CA LEU A 142 3.48 -10.40 -2.62
C LEU A 142 2.63 -9.13 -2.65
N THR A 143 1.59 -9.08 -1.84
CA THR A 143 0.75 -7.88 -1.73
C THR A 143 -0.08 -7.88 -0.44
N ALA A 144 -0.44 -6.69 0.01
CA ALA A 144 -1.43 -6.52 1.08
C ALA A 144 -2.87 -6.33 0.53
N THR A 145 -2.99 -6.02 -0.77
CA THR A 145 -4.26 -5.69 -1.43
C THR A 145 -4.44 -6.54 -2.69
N PRO A 146 -4.81 -7.83 -2.55
CA PRO A 146 -4.81 -8.82 -3.64
C PRO A 146 -5.97 -8.64 -4.62
N TYR A 147 -6.32 -7.39 -4.95
CA TYR A 147 -7.45 -7.07 -5.83
C TYR A 147 -7.15 -5.85 -6.70
N ARG A 148 -7.82 -5.79 -7.84
CA ARG A 148 -7.75 -4.68 -8.79
C ARG A 148 -9.12 -4.31 -9.30
N LEU A 149 -9.30 -3.04 -9.66
CA LEU A 149 -10.47 -2.61 -10.38
C LEU A 149 -10.49 -3.24 -11.78
N SER A 150 -11.62 -3.81 -12.14
CA SER A 150 -11.93 -4.32 -13.46
C SER A 150 -13.21 -3.65 -13.95
N THR A 151 -13.13 -2.96 -15.07
CA THR A 151 -14.29 -2.34 -15.71
C THR A 151 -14.82 -3.23 -16.85
N SER A 152 -16.13 -3.26 -17.00
CA SER A 152 -16.83 -3.97 -18.08
C SER A 152 -18.06 -3.13 -18.49
N SER A 153 -18.75 -3.57 -19.53
CA SER A 153 -20.05 -2.98 -19.92
C SER A 153 -21.12 -3.04 -18.82
N TRP A 154 -20.94 -3.90 -17.83
CA TRP A 154 -21.83 -4.10 -16.68
C TRP A 154 -21.43 -3.30 -15.43
N GLY A 155 -20.44 -2.41 -15.55
CA GLY A 155 -19.95 -1.58 -14.45
C GLY A 155 -18.53 -1.90 -13.98
N ALA A 156 -18.16 -1.29 -12.88
CA ALA A 156 -16.87 -1.47 -12.22
C ALA A 156 -16.98 -2.52 -11.11
N MET A 157 -15.93 -3.32 -10.96
CA MET A 157 -15.85 -4.38 -9.96
C MET A 157 -14.42 -4.48 -9.45
N LEU A 158 -14.23 -4.63 -8.13
CA LEU A 158 -12.94 -5.06 -7.60
C LEU A 158 -12.81 -6.57 -7.77
N LYS A 159 -11.89 -7.01 -8.62
CA LYS A 159 -11.59 -8.44 -8.82
C LYS A 159 -10.38 -8.84 -8.00
N PHE A 160 -10.51 -9.96 -7.29
CA PHE A 160 -9.37 -10.63 -6.70
C PHE A 160 -8.39 -11.04 -7.80
N ILE A 161 -7.07 -10.82 -7.62
CA ILE A 161 -6.09 -10.94 -8.72
C ILE A 161 -5.94 -12.35 -9.27
N THR A 162 -6.23 -13.40 -8.49
CA THR A 162 -6.27 -14.78 -9.00
C THR A 162 -7.51 -15.07 -9.87
N ARG A 163 -8.48 -14.14 -9.89
CA ARG A 163 -9.73 -14.24 -10.67
C ARG A 163 -9.76 -13.34 -11.91
N THR A 164 -8.67 -12.63 -12.21
CA THR A 164 -8.54 -11.83 -13.45
C THR A 164 -8.52 -12.73 -14.69
N ARG A 165 -8.85 -12.15 -15.84
CA ARG A 165 -8.76 -12.80 -17.15
C ARG A 165 -8.14 -11.81 -18.14
N PRO A 166 -7.04 -12.18 -18.82
CA PRO A 166 -6.25 -13.40 -18.64
C PRO A 166 -5.74 -13.58 -17.20
N ARG A 167 -5.27 -14.78 -16.85
CA ARG A 167 -4.80 -15.11 -15.49
C ARG A 167 -3.27 -15.08 -15.46
N ILE A 168 -2.68 -14.20 -14.68
CA ILE A 168 -1.25 -14.20 -14.38
C ILE A 168 -0.97 -15.00 -13.11
N PHE A 169 -1.72 -14.73 -12.03
CA PHE A 169 -1.65 -15.48 -10.78
C PHE A 169 -2.83 -16.43 -10.65
N GLY A 170 -2.58 -17.67 -10.27
CA GLY A 170 -3.60 -18.71 -10.24
C GLY A 170 -3.97 -19.23 -8.85
N LYS A 171 -3.11 -18.99 -7.85
CA LYS A 171 -3.33 -19.51 -6.48
C LYS A 171 -2.77 -18.56 -5.43
N VAL A 172 -3.33 -18.64 -4.22
CA VAL A 172 -2.77 -18.09 -2.98
C VAL A 172 -2.04 -19.25 -2.29
N ILE A 173 -0.77 -19.08 -1.96
CA ILE A 173 0.02 -20.11 -1.26
C ILE A 173 0.16 -19.82 0.22
N TYR A 174 0.08 -18.57 0.62
CA TYR A 174 0.09 -18.16 2.00
C TYR A 174 -0.72 -16.87 2.20
N GLN A 175 -1.35 -16.77 3.35
CA GLN A 175 -2.02 -15.55 3.80
C GLN A 175 -2.01 -15.46 5.33
N VAL A 176 -1.95 -14.25 5.85
CA VAL A 176 -2.18 -13.98 7.27
C VAL A 176 -3.19 -12.86 7.41
N GLN A 177 -4.14 -13.02 8.34
CA GLN A 177 -5.19 -12.04 8.58
C GLN A 177 -4.68 -10.89 9.46
N ILE A 178 -5.21 -9.69 9.25
CA ILE A 178 -4.91 -8.52 10.09
C ILE A 178 -5.27 -8.80 11.54
N GLN A 179 -6.42 -9.42 11.79
CA GLN A 179 -6.89 -9.81 13.11
C GLN A 179 -5.88 -10.68 13.86
N GLN A 180 -5.29 -11.66 13.18
CA GLN A 180 -4.26 -12.52 13.77
C GLN A 180 -3.03 -11.70 14.21
N LEU A 181 -2.58 -10.78 13.35
CA LEU A 181 -1.42 -9.92 13.67
C LEU A 181 -1.71 -8.93 14.80
N LEU A 182 -2.95 -8.44 14.92
CA LEU A 182 -3.39 -7.62 16.05
C LEU A 182 -3.39 -8.43 17.36
N GLN A 183 -3.97 -9.63 17.35
CA GLN A 183 -4.00 -10.52 18.51
C GLN A 183 -2.61 -10.92 19.00
N MET A 184 -1.66 -11.09 18.06
CA MET A 184 -0.26 -11.37 18.36
C MET A 184 0.54 -10.12 18.80
N GLY A 185 -0.05 -8.93 18.79
CA GLY A 185 0.64 -7.67 19.10
C GLY A 185 1.63 -7.20 18.04
N PHE A 186 1.55 -7.73 16.83
CA PHE A 186 2.43 -7.34 15.70
C PHE A 186 1.91 -6.15 14.90
N LEU A 187 0.68 -5.71 15.18
CA LEU A 187 0.09 -4.47 14.68
C LEU A 187 -0.54 -3.71 15.83
N SER A 188 -0.67 -2.39 15.69
CA SER A 188 -1.36 -1.52 16.65
C SER A 188 -2.86 -1.50 16.38
N GLU A 189 -3.66 -1.49 17.42
CA GLU A 189 -5.09 -1.22 17.32
C GLU A 189 -5.37 0.17 16.73
N LEU A 190 -6.51 0.30 16.07
CA LEU A 190 -6.96 1.55 15.47
C LEU A 190 -8.35 1.93 16.00
N ASP A 191 -8.48 3.20 16.40
CA ASP A 191 -9.78 3.81 16.69
C ASP A 191 -10.24 4.61 15.47
N TYR A 192 -11.51 4.50 15.11
CA TYR A 192 -12.08 5.15 13.94
C TYR A 192 -13.12 6.17 14.33
N PHE A 193 -13.02 7.36 13.74
CA PHE A 193 -13.90 8.47 13.96
C PHE A 193 -14.48 8.95 12.64
N TYR A 194 -15.77 8.79 12.46
CA TYR A 194 -16.48 9.33 11.31
C TYR A 194 -16.97 10.74 11.64
N CYS A 195 -16.36 11.75 11.05
CA CYS A 195 -16.57 13.15 11.37
C CYS A 195 -16.78 14.01 10.11
N PRO A 196 -17.74 13.71 9.24
CA PRO A 196 -18.00 14.53 8.08
C PRO A 196 -18.54 15.91 8.49
N PRO A 197 -18.34 16.97 7.68
CA PRO A 197 -18.99 18.25 7.92
C PRO A 197 -20.52 18.12 7.78
N LYS A 198 -21.24 18.99 8.46
CA LYS A 198 -22.72 19.02 8.37
C LYS A 198 -23.18 19.20 6.93
N GLY A 199 -24.06 18.32 6.47
CA GLY A 199 -24.63 18.35 5.14
C GLY A 199 -23.77 17.69 4.06
N TYR A 200 -22.63 17.07 4.40
CA TYR A 200 -21.87 16.25 3.45
C TYR A 200 -22.74 15.11 2.93
N ASN A 201 -22.79 14.97 1.60
CA ASN A 201 -23.59 13.93 0.96
C ASN A 201 -22.81 13.28 -0.20
N GLU A 202 -22.47 12.00 -0.04
CA GLU A 202 -21.80 11.23 -1.09
C GLU A 202 -22.59 11.10 -2.38
N ALA A 203 -23.94 11.20 -2.33
CA ALA A 203 -24.78 11.15 -3.52
C ALA A 203 -24.55 12.33 -4.50
N ASN A 204 -23.92 13.41 -4.03
CA ASN A 204 -23.51 14.53 -4.88
C ASN A 204 -22.22 14.24 -5.67
N LEU A 205 -21.47 13.18 -5.30
CA LEU A 205 -20.23 12.79 -5.97
C LEU A 205 -20.58 11.93 -7.19
N ARG A 206 -19.98 12.27 -8.33
CA ARG A 206 -20.16 11.55 -9.58
C ARG A 206 -18.94 10.71 -9.92
N ASP A 207 -19.16 9.51 -10.40
CA ASP A 207 -18.11 8.63 -10.86
C ASP A 207 -17.38 9.20 -12.07
N ASN A 208 -16.09 8.92 -12.17
CA ASN A 208 -15.33 9.19 -13.38
C ASN A 208 -15.71 8.18 -14.49
N SER A 209 -15.24 8.40 -15.70
CA SER A 209 -15.58 7.58 -16.89
C SER A 209 -15.30 6.09 -16.73
N THR A 210 -14.40 5.72 -15.83
CA THR A 210 -14.04 4.31 -15.55
C THR A 210 -14.79 3.73 -14.35
N GLY A 211 -15.52 4.53 -13.58
CA GLY A 211 -16.11 4.13 -12.31
C GLY A 211 -15.09 3.85 -11.20
N ALA A 212 -13.81 4.14 -11.46
CA ALA A 212 -12.70 3.82 -10.55
C ALA A 212 -12.62 4.74 -9.33
N ASP A 213 -13.04 5.99 -9.49
CA ASP A 213 -13.07 7.00 -8.44
C ASP A 213 -14.06 8.11 -8.85
N TYR A 214 -14.23 9.11 -8.00
CA TYR A 214 -15.06 10.27 -8.28
C TYR A 214 -14.39 11.25 -9.25
N THR A 215 -15.20 12.03 -9.99
CA THR A 215 -14.68 13.17 -10.77
C THR A 215 -14.23 14.29 -9.84
N ASP A 216 -13.13 14.94 -10.17
CA ASP A 216 -12.61 16.08 -9.41
C ASP A 216 -13.65 17.21 -9.33
N ARG A 217 -14.37 17.47 -10.44
CA ARG A 217 -15.40 18.50 -10.50
C ARG A 217 -16.50 18.28 -9.45
N SER A 218 -17.02 17.05 -9.30
CA SER A 218 -18.08 16.78 -8.33
C SER A 218 -17.59 16.90 -6.89
N VAL A 219 -16.34 16.47 -6.61
CA VAL A 219 -15.75 16.60 -5.29
C VAL A 219 -15.52 18.08 -4.93
N VAL A 220 -14.98 18.88 -5.85
CA VAL A 220 -14.79 20.33 -5.64
C VAL A 220 -16.12 21.03 -5.38
N GLN A 221 -17.15 20.72 -6.17
CA GLN A 221 -18.49 21.31 -5.98
C GLN A 221 -19.07 20.99 -4.61
N GLU A 222 -18.99 19.72 -4.19
CA GLU A 222 -19.47 19.31 -2.87
C GLU A 222 -18.68 19.98 -1.74
N PHE A 223 -17.35 20.02 -1.84
CA PHE A 223 -16.49 20.64 -0.84
C PHE A 223 -16.73 22.15 -0.71
N GLN A 224 -16.98 22.85 -1.82
CA GLN A 224 -17.34 24.27 -1.81
C GLN A 224 -18.72 24.49 -1.17
N ARG A 225 -19.71 23.63 -1.49
CA ARG A 225 -21.08 23.74 -0.98
C ARG A 225 -21.16 23.68 0.56
N ILE A 226 -20.30 22.90 1.18
CA ILE A 226 -20.32 22.61 2.63
C ILE A 226 -19.20 23.30 3.41
N ASP A 227 -18.41 24.18 2.78
CA ASP A 227 -17.20 24.77 3.35
C ASP A 227 -16.27 23.72 4.03
N PHE A 228 -15.99 22.65 3.26
CA PHE A 228 -15.18 21.50 3.71
C PHE A 228 -13.84 21.94 4.29
N TYR A 229 -13.24 22.97 3.71
CA TYR A 229 -11.94 23.47 4.13
C TYR A 229 -11.95 23.97 5.58
N SER A 230 -12.88 24.84 5.94
CA SER A 230 -13.00 25.37 7.32
C SER A 230 -13.23 24.24 8.33
N TRP A 231 -14.02 23.23 7.92
CA TRP A 231 -14.22 22.04 8.74
C TRP A 231 -12.92 21.26 8.94
N LEU A 232 -12.17 20.98 7.86
CA LEU A 232 -10.89 20.28 7.92
C LEU A 232 -9.90 20.98 8.85
N VAL A 233 -9.73 22.30 8.71
CA VAL A 233 -8.87 23.11 9.60
C VAL A 233 -9.33 23.00 11.05
N SER A 234 -10.64 23.04 11.30
CA SER A 234 -11.18 22.93 12.66
C SER A 234 -10.89 21.56 13.29
N ILE A 235 -10.96 20.48 12.52
CA ILE A 235 -10.64 19.12 12.98
C ILE A 235 -9.14 19.02 13.30
N VAL A 236 -8.27 19.48 12.40
CA VAL A 236 -6.82 19.42 12.64
C VAL A 236 -6.43 20.22 13.88
N ARG A 237 -7.00 21.43 14.07
CA ARG A 237 -6.78 22.22 15.30
C ARG A 237 -7.23 21.48 16.58
N ARG A 238 -8.38 20.79 16.55
CA ARG A 238 -8.84 19.97 17.69
C ARG A 238 -7.90 18.79 17.99
N LEU A 239 -7.31 18.20 16.96
CA LEU A 239 -6.33 17.11 17.13
C LEU A 239 -5.01 17.60 17.70
N LEU A 240 -4.61 18.85 17.41
CA LEU A 240 -3.42 19.49 17.98
C LEU A 240 -3.61 19.92 19.45
N THR A 241 -4.84 20.22 19.85
CA THR A 241 -5.20 20.65 21.21
C THR A 241 -6.26 19.72 21.82
N PRO A 242 -5.91 18.44 22.06
CA PRO A 242 -6.86 17.47 22.58
C PRO A 242 -7.27 17.80 24.02
N LYS A 243 -8.55 17.59 24.36
CA LYS A 243 -9.11 17.90 25.68
C LYS A 243 -8.47 17.10 26.83
N ASP A 244 -7.96 15.90 26.52
CA ASP A 244 -7.24 15.04 27.48
C ASP A 244 -5.78 15.44 27.69
N GLY A 245 -5.30 16.48 27.00
CA GLY A 245 -3.92 16.98 27.08
C GLY A 245 -2.87 16.07 26.41
N LYS A 246 -3.26 14.93 25.88
CA LYS A 246 -2.34 13.98 25.22
C LYS A 246 -2.01 14.45 23.82
N LYS A 247 -0.80 14.93 23.60
CA LYS A 247 -0.34 15.31 22.26
C LYS A 247 -0.33 14.12 21.30
N ARG A 248 -0.65 14.38 20.03
CA ARG A 248 -0.45 13.41 18.94
C ARG A 248 1.03 13.35 18.57
N ASN A 249 1.54 12.15 18.28
CA ASN A 249 2.93 11.96 17.84
C ASN A 249 3.15 12.50 16.43
N GLY A 250 2.10 12.47 15.59
CA GLY A 250 2.09 13.04 14.27
C GLY A 250 0.71 12.94 13.62
N ILE A 251 0.31 14.00 12.92
CA ILE A 251 -0.95 14.05 12.19
C ILE A 251 -0.66 14.08 10.69
N LEU A 252 -1.04 13.02 9.98
CA LEU A 252 -0.89 12.94 8.53
C LEU A 252 -2.25 13.12 7.87
N VAL A 253 -2.41 14.22 7.13
CA VAL A 253 -3.66 14.60 6.46
C VAL A 253 -3.57 14.21 4.98
N PHE A 254 -4.52 13.42 4.49
CA PHE A 254 -4.63 13.07 3.08
C PHE A 254 -5.71 13.91 2.41
N THR A 255 -5.31 14.84 1.57
CA THR A 255 -6.21 15.66 0.74
C THR A 255 -6.20 15.18 -0.71
N ARG A 256 -7.18 15.64 -1.50
CA ARG A 256 -7.27 15.33 -2.93
C ARG A 256 -6.60 16.40 -3.80
N PHE A 257 -6.67 17.68 -3.41
CA PHE A 257 -6.24 18.80 -4.23
C PHE A 257 -5.13 19.62 -3.57
N LEU A 258 -4.21 20.14 -4.38
CA LEU A 258 -3.08 20.96 -3.94
C LEU A 258 -3.53 22.24 -3.21
N LYS A 259 -4.54 22.94 -3.78
CA LYS A 259 -5.05 24.20 -3.19
C LYS A 259 -5.55 24.02 -1.75
N GLU A 260 -6.21 22.91 -1.45
CA GLU A 260 -6.67 22.60 -0.09
C GLU A 260 -5.49 22.31 0.83
N ALA A 261 -4.52 21.53 0.33
CA ALA A 261 -3.31 21.21 1.10
C ALA A 261 -2.49 22.45 1.43
N GLU A 262 -2.30 23.35 0.47
CA GLU A 262 -1.60 24.64 0.65
C GLU A 262 -2.29 25.51 1.71
N ARG A 263 -3.63 25.63 1.62
CA ARG A 263 -4.40 26.43 2.59
C ARG A 263 -4.30 25.85 4.00
N VAL A 264 -4.40 24.51 4.16
CA VAL A 264 -4.24 23.87 5.47
C VAL A 264 -2.83 24.08 6.01
N ALA A 265 -1.80 23.95 5.16
CA ALA A 265 -0.42 24.16 5.57
C ALA A 265 -0.15 25.61 6.02
N ASN A 266 -0.83 26.59 5.41
CA ASN A 266 -0.72 27.99 5.80
C ASN A 266 -1.50 28.34 7.09
N ASP A 267 -2.67 27.71 7.31
CA ASP A 267 -3.57 28.04 8.42
C ASP A 267 -3.26 27.26 9.71
N ILE A 268 -2.48 26.19 9.63
CA ILE A 268 -2.11 25.35 10.76
C ILE A 268 -0.65 25.60 11.14
N PRO A 269 -0.34 25.99 12.38
CA PRO A 269 1.03 26.15 12.82
C PRO A 269 1.79 24.81 12.83
N ASN A 270 3.10 24.84 12.61
CA ASN A 270 3.97 23.65 12.55
C ASN A 270 3.44 22.58 11.57
N CYS A 271 2.93 23.04 10.44
CA CYS A 271 2.40 22.23 9.36
C CYS A 271 3.23 22.39 8.09
N ALA A 272 3.42 21.31 7.34
CA ALA A 272 4.04 21.33 6.03
C ALA A 272 3.23 20.52 5.02
N MET A 273 3.35 20.88 3.73
CA MET A 273 2.73 20.16 2.63
C MET A 273 3.76 19.33 1.88
N VAL A 274 3.34 18.13 1.45
CA VAL A 274 4.12 17.25 0.56
C VAL A 274 3.23 16.79 -0.60
N SER A 275 3.71 16.95 -1.83
CA SER A 275 3.03 16.53 -3.06
C SER A 275 3.99 15.87 -4.04
N GLY A 276 3.48 15.50 -5.23
CA GLY A 276 4.30 15.01 -6.34
C GLY A 276 5.37 16.01 -6.79
N ASP A 277 5.06 17.30 -6.70
CA ASP A 277 5.95 18.38 -7.12
C ASP A 277 7.02 18.73 -6.07
N THR A 278 6.90 18.25 -4.84
CA THR A 278 7.89 18.50 -3.79
C THR A 278 9.21 17.81 -4.12
N LYS A 279 10.29 18.61 -4.27
CA LYS A 279 11.63 18.10 -4.58
C LYS A 279 12.10 17.09 -3.52
N LYS A 280 12.87 16.08 -3.94
CA LYS A 280 13.30 14.97 -3.06
C LYS A 280 13.95 15.47 -1.76
N ALA A 281 14.92 16.38 -1.85
CA ALA A 281 15.62 16.92 -0.68
C ALA A 281 14.70 17.66 0.29
N GLU A 282 13.75 18.43 -0.24
CA GLU A 282 12.77 19.14 0.58
C GLU A 282 11.77 18.17 1.23
N ARG A 283 11.32 17.15 0.49
CA ARG A 283 10.48 16.08 1.04
C ARG A 283 11.17 15.36 2.19
N GLU A 284 12.44 14.98 2.03
CA GLU A 284 13.23 14.35 3.08
C GLU A 284 13.38 15.24 4.30
N ARG A 285 13.64 16.53 4.11
CA ARG A 285 13.71 17.52 5.20
C ARG A 285 12.39 17.60 5.98
N ILE A 286 11.26 17.74 5.28
CA ILE A 286 9.93 17.81 5.91
C ILE A 286 9.63 16.52 6.68
N LEU A 287 9.89 15.36 6.08
CA LEU A 287 9.59 14.08 6.72
C LEU A 287 10.48 13.80 7.92
N ASN A 288 11.73 14.24 7.91
CA ASN A 288 12.61 14.15 9.07
C ASN A 288 12.14 15.08 10.19
N ALA A 289 11.80 16.33 9.90
CA ALA A 289 11.23 17.27 10.84
C ALA A 289 9.89 16.78 11.43
N PHE A 290 9.08 16.07 10.63
CA PHE A 290 7.86 15.42 11.10
C PHE A 290 8.14 14.27 12.08
N LYS A 291 9.14 13.42 11.78
CA LYS A 291 9.54 12.31 12.67
C LYS A 291 10.16 12.78 13.98
N THR A 292 10.80 13.94 14.00
CA THR A 292 11.38 14.54 15.23
C THR A 292 10.37 15.37 16.02
N GLY A 293 9.16 15.59 15.47
CA GLY A 293 8.12 16.38 16.13
C GLY A 293 8.28 17.91 15.97
N GLU A 294 9.26 18.39 15.21
CA GLU A 294 9.42 19.79 14.82
C GLU A 294 8.23 20.24 13.96
N ILE A 295 7.81 19.39 13.01
CA ILE A 295 6.56 19.52 12.27
C ILE A 295 5.57 18.53 12.89
N GLN A 296 4.38 19.00 13.29
CA GLN A 296 3.35 18.17 13.91
C GLN A 296 2.30 17.68 12.92
N VAL A 297 2.12 18.41 11.82
CA VAL A 297 1.13 18.08 10.78
C VAL A 297 1.80 18.05 9.42
N VAL A 298 1.61 16.97 8.69
CA VAL A 298 1.95 16.89 7.27
C VAL A 298 0.68 16.71 6.46
N VAL A 299 0.45 17.63 5.51
CA VAL A 299 -0.63 17.50 4.54
C VAL A 299 -0.08 16.90 3.27
N ASN A 300 -0.68 15.82 2.83
CA ASN A 300 -0.19 15.03 1.72
C ASN A 300 -1.18 14.98 0.54
N VAL A 301 -0.66 15.19 -0.66
CA VAL A 301 -1.40 15.01 -1.91
C VAL A 301 -0.71 13.91 -2.76
N GLY A 302 -1.25 12.71 -2.70
CA GLY A 302 -0.93 11.61 -3.63
C GLY A 302 0.43 10.92 -3.48
N VAL A 303 1.27 11.24 -2.49
CA VAL A 303 2.66 10.72 -2.45
C VAL A 303 3.02 9.82 -1.24
N LEU A 304 2.44 10.01 -0.07
CA LEU A 304 2.81 9.26 1.14
C LEU A 304 1.96 7.99 1.38
N THR A 305 1.26 7.54 0.38
CA THR A 305 0.48 6.29 0.42
C THR A 305 1.36 5.05 0.45
N THR A 306 2.54 5.13 -0.17
CA THR A 306 3.56 4.07 -0.20
C THR A 306 4.93 4.63 0.17
N GLY A 307 5.85 3.78 0.63
CA GLY A 307 7.26 4.16 0.87
C GLY A 307 7.53 5.05 2.09
N PHE A 308 6.52 5.55 2.79
CA PHE A 308 6.71 6.33 4.01
C PHE A 308 6.67 5.44 5.26
N ASP A 309 7.76 5.42 6.00
CA ASP A 309 7.91 4.64 7.23
C ASP A 309 8.08 5.55 8.44
N TYR A 310 7.06 5.57 9.30
CA TYR A 310 7.04 6.24 10.58
C TYR A 310 6.15 5.47 11.57
N PRO A 311 6.70 4.49 12.31
CA PRO A 311 5.93 3.63 13.21
C PRO A 311 5.20 4.40 14.33
N GLU A 312 5.73 5.54 14.75
CA GLU A 312 5.15 6.38 15.79
C GLU A 312 3.93 7.19 15.31
N LEU A 313 3.70 7.29 14.00
CA LEU A 313 2.54 7.97 13.44
C LEU A 313 1.26 7.42 14.07
N ASP A 314 0.54 8.27 14.76
CA ASP A 314 -0.65 7.87 15.51
C ASP A 314 -1.96 8.43 14.94
N THR A 315 -1.93 9.42 14.05
CA THR A 315 -3.17 10.04 13.56
C THR A 315 -3.17 10.22 12.06
N ILE A 316 -4.22 9.72 11.42
CA ILE A 316 -4.52 9.92 9.99
C ILE A 316 -5.85 10.66 9.87
N VAL A 317 -5.86 11.71 9.06
CA VAL A 317 -7.08 12.44 8.66
C VAL A 317 -7.34 12.17 7.19
N MET A 318 -8.45 11.47 6.89
CA MET A 318 -8.93 11.23 5.54
C MET A 318 -9.81 12.38 5.08
N ALA A 319 -9.21 13.35 4.43
CA ALA A 319 -9.86 14.53 3.85
C ALA A 319 -10.05 14.38 2.32
N ARG A 320 -10.17 13.13 1.84
CA ARG A 320 -10.47 12.82 0.44
C ARG A 320 -11.45 11.66 0.34
N PRO A 321 -12.54 11.81 -0.42
CA PRO A 321 -13.37 10.67 -0.77
C PRO A 321 -12.63 9.79 -1.79
N THR A 322 -12.83 8.48 -1.71
CA THR A 322 -12.29 7.54 -2.71
C THR A 322 -13.18 6.30 -2.86
N LYS A 323 -13.16 5.71 -4.06
CA LYS A 323 -13.73 4.39 -4.35
C LYS A 323 -12.66 3.29 -4.34
N SER A 324 -11.41 3.64 -4.07
CA SER A 324 -10.29 2.68 -4.03
C SER A 324 -10.10 2.09 -2.65
N LEU A 325 -10.51 0.83 -2.47
CA LEU A 325 -10.24 0.06 -1.26
C LEU A 325 -8.74 -0.08 -1.00
N SER A 326 -7.93 -0.25 -2.06
CA SER A 326 -6.46 -0.31 -1.93
C SER A 326 -5.88 0.97 -1.34
N LEU A 327 -6.37 2.13 -1.81
CA LEU A 327 -5.92 3.42 -1.31
C LEU A 327 -6.32 3.62 0.17
N TRP A 328 -7.57 3.31 0.53
CA TRP A 328 -8.03 3.32 1.92
C TRP A 328 -7.15 2.45 2.81
N TYR A 329 -6.94 1.20 2.39
CA TYR A 329 -6.12 0.24 3.11
C TYR A 329 -4.67 0.71 3.30
N GLN A 330 -4.03 1.22 2.24
CA GLN A 330 -2.65 1.69 2.28
C GLN A 330 -2.47 2.92 3.17
N ILE A 331 -3.42 3.85 3.14
CA ILE A 331 -3.40 5.05 3.98
C ILE A 331 -3.57 4.67 5.45
N VAL A 332 -4.61 3.91 5.79
CA VAL A 332 -4.86 3.45 7.17
C VAL A 332 -3.69 2.61 7.68
N GLY A 333 -3.09 1.81 6.80
CA GLY A 333 -1.90 1.00 7.09
C GLY A 333 -0.66 1.80 7.53
N ARG A 334 -0.64 3.12 7.37
CA ARG A 334 0.44 3.97 7.93
C ARG A 334 0.37 4.07 9.44
N ALA A 335 -0.83 4.08 10.03
CA ALA A 335 -1.02 4.17 11.47
C ALA A 335 -1.12 2.81 12.19
N ILE A 336 -1.17 1.70 11.46
CA ILE A 336 -1.33 0.36 12.06
C ILE A 336 0.00 -0.24 12.58
N ARG A 337 1.14 0.36 12.25
CA ARG A 337 2.45 -0.15 12.68
C ARG A 337 2.63 -0.02 14.18
N PRO A 338 3.15 -1.05 14.88
CA PRO A 338 3.38 -0.97 16.31
C PRO A 338 4.57 -0.04 16.62
N SER A 339 4.44 0.69 17.73
CA SER A 339 5.52 1.48 18.31
C SER A 339 5.37 1.52 19.83
N PRO A 340 6.45 1.47 20.61
CA PRO A 340 6.38 1.61 22.07
C PRO A 340 5.88 3.00 22.51
N TYR A 341 5.94 3.98 21.62
CA TYR A 341 5.51 5.37 21.88
C TYR A 341 4.06 5.65 21.48
N LYS A 342 3.33 4.62 21.02
CA LYS A 342 1.95 4.74 20.55
C LYS A 342 1.09 3.60 21.11
N GLN A 343 -0.01 3.93 21.78
CA GLN A 343 -0.96 2.92 22.25
C GLN A 343 -1.88 2.45 21.12
N LYS A 344 -2.50 3.41 20.41
CA LYS A 344 -3.42 3.15 19.28
C LYS A 344 -3.22 4.19 18.19
N GLY A 345 -3.55 3.79 16.96
CA GLY A 345 -3.67 4.74 15.86
C GLY A 345 -5.09 5.31 15.77
N TRP A 346 -5.22 6.56 15.32
CA TRP A 346 -6.51 7.22 15.09
C TRP A 346 -6.72 7.46 13.61
N ILE A 347 -7.89 7.05 13.14
CA ILE A 347 -8.34 7.27 11.77
C ILE A 347 -9.55 8.18 11.81
N VAL A 348 -9.39 9.41 11.36
CA VAL A 348 -10.45 10.43 11.31
C VAL A 348 -10.91 10.57 9.88
N ASP A 349 -12.08 10.03 9.57
CA ASP A 349 -12.65 10.05 8.22
C ASP A 349 -13.68 11.18 8.08
N LEU A 350 -13.42 12.09 7.15
CA LEU A 350 -14.29 13.25 6.86
C LEU A 350 -15.15 13.03 5.59
N CYS A 351 -14.95 11.92 4.88
CA CYS A 351 -15.45 11.75 3.51
C CYS A 351 -16.20 10.42 3.25
N GLY A 352 -16.65 9.71 4.31
CA GLY A 352 -17.47 8.51 4.17
C GLY A 352 -16.74 7.24 3.78
N ASN A 353 -15.39 7.23 3.73
CA ASN A 353 -14.64 6.04 3.36
C ASN A 353 -14.85 4.89 4.35
N LEU A 354 -14.96 5.21 5.66
CA LEU A 354 -15.26 4.23 6.71
C LEU A 354 -16.62 3.54 6.49
N ASN A 355 -17.64 4.29 6.08
CA ASN A 355 -18.97 3.73 5.79
C ASN A 355 -18.94 2.84 4.54
N ARG A 356 -18.12 3.22 3.55
CA ARG A 356 -17.98 2.48 2.30
C ARG A 356 -17.23 1.16 2.46
N PHE A 357 -16.10 1.18 3.14
CA PHE A 357 -15.17 0.05 3.19
C PHE A 357 -15.15 -0.69 4.52
N GLY A 358 -15.64 -0.08 5.60
CA GLY A 358 -15.48 -0.57 6.96
C GLY A 358 -14.10 -0.28 7.53
N LYS A 359 -13.84 -0.79 8.73
CA LYS A 359 -12.53 -0.72 9.38
C LYS A 359 -11.57 -1.68 8.70
N VAL A 360 -10.32 -1.28 8.54
CA VAL A 360 -9.29 -2.13 7.91
C VAL A 360 -9.05 -3.42 8.72
N GLN A 361 -9.19 -3.35 10.02
CA GLN A 361 -9.06 -4.52 10.89
C GLN A 361 -10.21 -5.55 10.76
N ASP A 362 -11.35 -5.15 10.18
CA ASP A 362 -12.50 -6.04 9.92
C ASP A 362 -12.44 -6.66 8.51
N LEU A 363 -11.37 -6.38 7.76
CA LEU A 363 -11.15 -6.98 6.44
C LEU A 363 -10.63 -8.40 6.60
N GLU A 364 -11.34 -9.34 6.01
CA GLU A 364 -11.00 -10.75 6.02
C GLU A 364 -10.82 -11.28 4.60
N LEU A 365 -9.82 -12.12 4.45
CA LEU A 365 -9.63 -12.93 3.25
C LEU A 365 -10.35 -14.25 3.43
N VAL A 366 -11.34 -14.51 2.60
CA VAL A 366 -12.14 -15.75 2.67
C VAL A 366 -12.05 -16.51 1.35
N GLU A 367 -12.14 -17.83 1.44
CA GLU A 367 -12.18 -18.76 0.31
C GLU A 367 -13.47 -19.56 0.32
N PRO A 368 -14.60 -18.99 -0.17
CA PRO A 368 -15.90 -19.67 -0.14
C PRO A 368 -15.94 -20.99 -0.91
N LYS A 369 -15.10 -21.11 -1.95
CA LYS A 369 -14.88 -22.33 -2.75
C LYS A 369 -13.40 -22.38 -3.14
N PRO A 370 -12.82 -23.54 -3.41
CA PRO A 370 -11.41 -23.70 -3.78
C PRO A 370 -10.96 -22.69 -4.87
N ASN A 371 -9.91 -21.94 -4.59
CA ASN A 371 -9.36 -20.88 -5.44
C ASN A 371 -10.32 -19.71 -5.76
N MET A 372 -11.43 -19.58 -5.03
CA MET A 372 -12.39 -18.49 -5.22
C MET A 372 -12.29 -17.43 -4.10
N TRP A 373 -11.10 -16.93 -3.91
CA TRP A 373 -10.78 -15.93 -2.89
C TRP A 373 -11.54 -14.62 -3.08
N GLN A 374 -11.94 -14.04 -1.97
CA GLN A 374 -12.53 -12.69 -1.91
C GLN A 374 -12.19 -12.00 -0.60
N VAL A 375 -12.29 -10.68 -0.61
CA VAL A 375 -12.18 -9.84 0.59
C VAL A 375 -13.58 -9.48 1.05
N VAL A 376 -13.82 -9.65 2.34
CA VAL A 376 -15.07 -9.26 3.00
C VAL A 376 -14.80 -8.29 4.14
N SER A 377 -15.80 -7.52 4.54
CA SER A 377 -15.81 -6.70 5.76
C SER A 377 -17.10 -6.98 6.52
N ASN A 378 -16.98 -7.49 7.74
CA ASN A 378 -18.13 -7.90 8.56
C ASN A 378 -19.12 -8.79 7.76
N GLY A 379 -18.61 -9.77 7.03
CA GLY A 379 -19.40 -10.69 6.19
C GLY A 379 -19.90 -10.11 4.86
N ARG A 380 -19.74 -8.79 4.61
CA ARG A 380 -20.12 -8.16 3.35
C ARG A 380 -18.99 -8.30 2.32
N PRO A 381 -19.21 -8.90 1.16
CA PRO A 381 -18.21 -8.96 0.10
C PRO A 381 -17.84 -7.57 -0.42
N LEU A 382 -16.52 -7.30 -0.54
CA LEU A 382 -15.97 -6.08 -1.14
C LEU A 382 -15.32 -6.34 -2.49
N THR A 383 -15.03 -7.61 -2.82
CA THR A 383 -14.44 -7.99 -4.10
C THR A 383 -15.31 -9.01 -4.83
N ASN A 384 -15.17 -9.05 -6.16
CA ASN A 384 -15.93 -9.94 -7.06
C ASN A 384 -17.46 -9.72 -7.01
N VAL A 385 -17.86 -8.53 -6.63
CA VAL A 385 -19.24 -8.03 -6.64
C VAL A 385 -19.30 -6.73 -7.44
N ASN A 386 -20.41 -6.47 -8.12
CA ASN A 386 -20.61 -5.20 -8.81
C ASN A 386 -20.84 -4.07 -7.79
N PHE A 387 -20.32 -2.90 -8.08
CA PHE A 387 -20.54 -1.69 -7.29
C PHE A 387 -21.85 -1.03 -7.66
#